data_37582c8e6e84ed9723ea3e5b91bd0fc2
#
_entry.id   37582c8e6e84ed9723ea3e5b91bd0fc2
#
_cell.length_a   1.000
_cell.length_b   1.000
_cell.length_c   1.000
_cell.angle_alpha   90.00
_cell.angle_beta   90.00
_cell.angle_gamma   90.00
#
_symmetry.space_group_name_H-M   'P 1'
#
loop_
_entity.id
_entity.type
_entity.pdbx_description
1 polymer ?
#
loop_
_entity_poly.entity_id
_entity_poly.type
_entity_poly.pdbx_seq_one_letter_code
_entity_poly.pdbx_strand_id
1 'polypeptide(L)'
;SGSFAIPAIASTTAANGFALYDSDLLCGNDNAYIQNATPIDLTGHPYVMLQFQEYYRNYSGQTFVDVSNNGTDWTSTQVNSTLPSNASTANPTLMTVAITATAGNQPTVYIRFRYVGNCDYSWMVDDAKIVPQPNNDMSIVSTATTAWDNITTVTYDSLPYTIYPVSEIRPLGLNMTVTNSGAAVASDVTTTITTSDGYSATNNSGPLNQTDTVIRSEERREGKECR
;
A
#
# COMPACT_ATOMS: atom_id res chain seq x y z
N SER A 1 11.18 15.07 23.26
CA SER A 1 11.87 14.98 21.98
C SER A 1 13.29 15.46 22.14
N GLY A 2 14.23 14.83 21.46
CA GLY A 2 15.64 15.16 21.50
C GLY A 2 15.96 16.54 20.88
N SER A 3 16.97 16.59 20.02
CA SER A 3 17.46 17.86 19.45
C SER A 3 16.46 18.55 18.51
N PHE A 4 15.51 17.79 17.97
CA PHE A 4 14.48 18.30 17.04
C PHE A 4 13.11 18.26 17.69
N ALA A 5 12.58 19.43 18.05
CA ALA A 5 11.20 19.54 18.48
C ALA A 5 10.27 19.28 17.29
N ILE A 6 9.49 18.21 17.37
CA ILE A 6 8.37 17.94 16.45
C ILE A 6 7.06 18.23 17.19
N PRO A 7 6.03 18.74 16.50
CA PRO A 7 4.74 18.94 17.12
C PRO A 7 4.13 17.58 17.52
N ALA A 8 3.30 17.59 18.55
CA ALA A 8 2.49 16.42 18.89
C ALA A 8 1.56 16.07 17.72
N ILE A 9 1.17 14.79 17.65
CA ILE A 9 0.15 14.35 16.70
C ILE A 9 -1.16 15.14 16.93
N ALA A 10 -1.81 15.53 15.85
CA ALA A 10 -3.10 16.21 15.87
C ALA A 10 -4.24 15.20 15.59
N SER A 11 -4.16 14.02 16.19
CA SER A 11 -5.17 12.96 16.06
C SER A 11 -6.51 13.38 16.69
N THR A 12 -7.55 12.62 16.39
CA THR A 12 -8.92 12.92 16.85
C THR A 12 -9.02 12.93 18.37
N THR A 13 -8.27 12.07 19.07
CA THR A 13 -8.30 11.98 20.53
C THR A 13 -6.94 12.30 21.20
N ALA A 14 -6.06 13.03 20.53
CA ALA A 14 -4.71 13.38 21.02
C ALA A 14 -4.69 13.92 22.47
N ALA A 15 -5.77 14.59 22.90
CA ALA A 15 -5.90 15.12 24.26
C ALA A 15 -5.94 14.01 25.34
N ASN A 16 -6.30 12.78 24.97
CA ASN A 16 -6.33 11.63 25.89
C ASN A 16 -4.97 10.93 25.99
N GLY A 17 -3.99 11.39 25.22
CA GLY A 17 -2.68 10.76 25.08
C GLY A 17 -2.57 9.89 23.84
N PHE A 18 -1.34 9.64 23.40
CA PHE A 18 -0.98 8.84 22.23
C PHE A 18 0.30 8.06 22.50
N ALA A 19 0.54 7.04 21.69
CA ALA A 19 1.81 6.31 21.71
C ALA A 19 2.91 7.12 21.03
N LEU A 20 4.08 7.23 21.65
CA LEU A 20 5.25 7.95 21.14
C LEU A 20 6.48 7.05 21.16
N TYR A 21 7.12 6.92 20.00
CA TYR A 21 8.48 6.44 19.86
C TYR A 21 9.39 7.65 19.57
N ASP A 22 10.25 8.00 20.50
CA ASP A 22 11.16 9.15 20.39
C ASP A 22 12.61 8.64 20.34
N SER A 23 13.05 8.31 19.13
CA SER A 23 14.38 7.77 18.89
C SER A 23 15.48 8.82 19.04
N ASP A 24 15.15 10.11 18.84
CA ASP A 24 16.09 11.22 18.99
C ASP A 24 16.41 11.51 20.47
N LEU A 25 15.53 11.12 21.40
CA LEU A 25 15.68 11.43 22.82
C LEU A 25 16.89 10.74 23.45
N LEU A 26 17.09 9.45 23.18
CA LEU A 26 18.14 8.64 23.77
C LEU A 26 19.24 8.25 22.79
N CYS A 27 19.02 8.49 21.50
CA CYS A 27 19.98 8.34 20.42
C CYS A 27 20.73 6.99 20.45
N GLY A 28 20.02 5.90 20.19
CA GLY A 28 20.55 4.53 20.17
C GLY A 28 19.83 3.63 19.18
N ASN A 29 20.21 2.36 19.18
CA ASN A 29 19.49 1.36 18.41
C ASN A 29 18.14 1.04 19.08
N ASP A 30 17.06 1.33 18.40
CA ASP A 30 15.70 1.09 18.85
C ASP A 30 15.12 -0.13 18.15
N ASN A 31 14.51 -0.99 18.93
CA ASN A 31 13.60 -2.04 18.46
C ASN A 31 12.52 -2.20 19.53
N ALA A 32 11.56 -1.28 19.50
CA ALA A 32 10.54 -1.16 20.52
C ALA A 32 9.15 -1.40 19.91
N TYR A 33 8.22 -1.90 20.72
CA TYR A 33 6.83 -2.07 20.29
C TYR A 33 5.84 -1.76 21.41
N ILE A 34 4.65 -1.37 21.02
CA ILE A 34 3.47 -1.25 21.88
C ILE A 34 2.44 -2.24 21.35
N GLN A 35 1.87 -3.04 22.24
CA GLN A 35 0.95 -4.14 21.91
C GLN A 35 -0.29 -4.05 22.79
N ASN A 36 -1.45 -4.50 22.28
CA ASN A 36 -2.63 -4.69 23.12
C ASN A 36 -2.38 -5.75 24.22
N ALA A 37 -2.74 -5.43 25.45
CA ALA A 37 -2.48 -6.30 26.62
C ALA A 37 -3.38 -7.54 26.62
N THR A 38 -4.60 -7.40 26.15
CA THR A 38 -5.58 -8.50 26.03
C THR A 38 -5.87 -8.79 24.56
N PRO A 39 -6.01 -10.08 24.20
CA PRO A 39 -6.32 -10.42 22.81
C PRO A 39 -7.71 -9.88 22.43
N ILE A 40 -7.86 -9.59 21.14
CA ILE A 40 -9.10 -9.16 20.52
C ILE A 40 -9.77 -10.39 19.91
N ASP A 41 -11.05 -10.60 20.21
CA ASP A 41 -11.86 -11.66 19.56
C ASP A 41 -12.50 -11.09 18.29
N LEU A 42 -12.13 -11.67 17.15
CA LEU A 42 -12.68 -11.34 15.83
C LEU A 42 -13.51 -12.49 15.24
N THR A 43 -14.00 -13.39 16.07
CA THR A 43 -14.94 -14.44 15.65
C THR A 43 -16.17 -13.82 14.98
N GLY A 44 -16.53 -14.29 13.79
CA GLY A 44 -17.62 -13.74 13.00
C GLY A 44 -17.24 -12.51 12.16
N HIS A 45 -15.98 -12.07 12.22
CA HIS A 45 -15.44 -10.96 11.41
C HIS A 45 -14.37 -11.45 10.43
N PRO A 46 -14.77 -12.09 9.32
CA PRO A 46 -13.80 -12.75 8.42
C PRO A 46 -12.92 -11.77 7.64
N TYR A 47 -13.38 -10.53 7.45
CA TYR A 47 -12.68 -9.52 6.65
C TYR A 47 -12.50 -8.24 7.45
N VAL A 48 -11.27 -7.94 7.82
CA VAL A 48 -10.93 -6.87 8.75
C VAL A 48 -9.68 -6.09 8.32
N MET A 49 -9.69 -4.81 8.65
CA MET A 49 -8.56 -3.90 8.46
C MET A 49 -8.26 -3.20 9.78
N LEU A 50 -6.99 -2.89 9.99
CA LEU A 50 -6.56 -1.98 11.05
C LEU A 50 -6.50 -0.56 10.48
N GLN A 51 -7.16 0.37 11.15
CA GLN A 51 -7.00 1.81 10.91
C GLN A 51 -6.39 2.46 12.14
N PHE A 52 -5.52 3.44 11.94
CA PHE A 52 -4.95 4.25 13.01
C PHE A 52 -4.52 5.61 12.47
N GLN A 53 -4.44 6.60 13.34
CA GLN A 53 -3.87 7.89 13.00
C GLN A 53 -2.41 7.92 13.40
N GLU A 54 -1.57 8.49 12.54
CA GLU A 54 -0.14 8.59 12.81
C GLU A 54 0.42 9.97 12.46
N TYR A 55 1.56 10.27 13.07
CA TYR A 55 2.48 11.27 12.62
C TYR A 55 3.90 10.72 12.72
N TYR A 56 4.55 10.57 11.59
CA TYR A 56 5.90 10.03 11.50
C TYR A 56 6.83 11.02 10.80
N ARG A 57 7.99 11.24 11.40
CA ARG A 57 9.11 11.89 10.76
C ARG A 57 10.24 10.89 10.63
N ASN A 58 10.69 10.68 9.40
CA ASN A 58 11.70 9.71 9.04
C ASN A 58 13.08 10.34 8.87
N TYR A 59 14.11 9.67 9.40
CA TYR A 59 15.50 9.84 8.97
C TYR A 59 16.01 8.53 8.35
N SER A 60 16.01 7.45 9.10
CA SER A 60 16.44 6.12 8.67
C SER A 60 15.66 4.99 9.34
N GLY A 61 14.62 5.31 10.10
CA GLY A 61 13.83 4.35 10.86
C GLY A 61 12.84 3.58 10.00
N GLN A 62 12.28 2.56 10.59
CA GLN A 62 11.26 1.71 10.00
C GLN A 62 10.10 1.54 10.97
N THR A 63 8.90 1.61 10.44
CA THR A 63 7.66 1.47 11.20
C THR A 63 6.89 0.26 10.71
N PHE A 64 6.37 -0.55 11.63
CA PHE A 64 5.68 -1.79 11.33
C PHE A 64 4.39 -1.91 12.11
N VAL A 65 3.42 -2.52 11.46
CA VAL A 65 2.28 -3.16 12.10
C VAL A 65 2.52 -4.66 12.07
N ASP A 66 2.61 -5.27 13.24
CA ASP A 66 2.73 -6.71 13.38
C ASP A 66 1.42 -7.27 13.94
N VAL A 67 0.94 -8.35 13.36
CA VAL A 67 -0.32 -9.02 13.74
C VAL A 67 -0.05 -10.49 14.05
N SER A 68 -0.68 -11.00 15.10
CA SER A 68 -0.57 -12.40 15.51
C SER A 68 -1.93 -12.95 15.93
N ASN A 69 -2.19 -14.21 15.64
CA ASN A 69 -3.38 -14.94 16.12
C ASN A 69 -3.08 -15.88 17.29
N ASN A 70 -1.86 -15.87 17.81
CA ASN A 70 -1.42 -16.75 18.91
C ASN A 70 -0.48 -16.06 19.93
N GLY A 71 -0.06 -14.82 19.64
CA GLY A 71 0.85 -14.03 20.49
C GLY A 71 2.33 -14.40 20.36
N THR A 72 2.68 -15.37 19.54
CA THR A 72 4.06 -15.85 19.35
C THR A 72 4.57 -15.66 17.92
N ASP A 73 3.76 -16.01 16.93
CA ASP A 73 4.08 -15.89 15.52
C ASP A 73 3.48 -14.60 14.95
N TRP A 74 4.31 -13.78 14.34
CA TRP A 74 3.95 -12.44 13.91
C TRP A 74 4.08 -12.26 12.41
N THR A 75 3.02 -11.76 11.80
CA THR A 75 3.03 -11.25 10.43
C THR A 75 3.31 -9.76 10.47
N SER A 76 4.39 -9.32 9.84
CA SER A 76 4.84 -7.92 9.84
C SER A 76 4.49 -7.24 8.53
N THR A 77 3.89 -6.07 8.62
CA THR A 77 3.67 -5.16 7.49
C THR A 77 4.44 -3.87 7.76
N GLN A 78 5.43 -3.56 6.92
CA GLN A 78 6.11 -2.26 7.00
C GLN A 78 5.17 -1.17 6.48
N VAL A 79 4.97 -0.14 7.29
CA VAL A 79 4.26 1.09 6.89
C VAL A 79 5.28 2.20 6.63
N ASN A 80 4.90 3.23 5.88
CA ASN A 80 5.80 4.35 5.54
C ASN A 80 7.08 4.00 4.77
N SER A 81 7.16 2.83 4.14
CA SER A 81 8.37 2.38 3.43
C SER A 81 8.82 3.30 2.29
N THR A 82 7.93 4.13 1.77
CA THR A 82 8.20 5.09 0.68
C THR A 82 8.46 6.51 1.15
N LEU A 83 8.37 6.77 2.48
CA LEU A 83 8.62 8.11 3.01
C LEU A 83 10.12 8.43 2.96
N PRO A 84 10.55 9.46 2.21
CA PRO A 84 11.96 9.80 2.08
C PRO A 84 12.59 10.21 3.42
N SER A 85 13.92 10.10 3.51
CA SER A 85 14.66 10.62 4.64
C SER A 85 14.42 12.13 4.81
N ASN A 86 14.30 12.59 6.05
CA ASN A 86 13.96 13.95 6.47
C ASN A 86 12.54 14.43 6.06
N ALA A 87 11.71 13.55 5.53
CA ALA A 87 10.30 13.84 5.27
C ALA A 87 9.42 13.45 6.48
N SER A 88 8.22 14.01 6.49
CA SER A 88 7.18 13.68 7.48
C SER A 88 5.89 13.30 6.77
N THR A 89 5.10 12.43 7.38
CA THR A 89 3.69 12.25 7.01
C THR A 89 2.90 13.55 7.28
N ALA A 90 1.69 13.65 6.76
CA ALA A 90 0.75 14.67 7.23
C ALA A 90 0.47 14.46 8.73
N ASN A 91 0.02 15.51 9.43
CA ASN A 91 -0.27 15.44 10.86
C ASN A 91 -1.76 15.75 11.14
N PRO A 92 -2.62 14.76 11.42
CA PRO A 92 -2.33 13.34 11.34
C PRO A 92 -2.48 12.77 9.91
N THR A 93 -1.94 11.58 9.68
CA THR A 93 -2.27 10.72 8.54
C THR A 93 -3.12 9.56 9.03
N LEU A 94 -4.21 9.24 8.33
CA LEU A 94 -4.97 8.01 8.55
C LEU A 94 -4.31 6.87 7.77
N MET A 95 -3.80 5.90 8.51
CA MET A 95 -3.25 4.67 7.93
C MET A 95 -4.28 3.55 7.95
N THR A 96 -4.21 2.70 6.92
CA THR A 96 -5.05 1.50 6.83
C THR A 96 -4.19 0.32 6.42
N VAL A 97 -4.25 -0.76 7.18
CA VAL A 97 -3.48 -1.98 6.95
C VAL A 97 -4.43 -3.17 6.87
N ALA A 98 -4.35 -3.94 5.80
CA ALA A 98 -5.10 -5.18 5.65
C ALA A 98 -4.54 -6.23 6.63
N ILE A 99 -5.38 -6.76 7.51
CA ILE A 99 -4.99 -7.74 8.52
C ILE A 99 -5.79 -9.05 8.41
N THR A 100 -6.67 -9.15 7.45
CA THR A 100 -7.58 -10.29 7.24
C THR A 100 -6.85 -11.62 7.22
N ALA A 101 -5.72 -11.73 6.53
CA ALA A 101 -4.99 -12.99 6.36
C ALA A 101 -4.56 -13.63 7.70
N THR A 102 -4.25 -12.80 8.71
CA THR A 102 -3.80 -13.29 10.03
C THR A 102 -4.90 -13.18 11.09
N ALA A 103 -5.75 -12.14 11.00
CA ALA A 103 -6.70 -11.78 12.04
C ALA A 103 -8.14 -12.16 11.73
N GLY A 104 -8.49 -12.36 10.45
CA GLY A 104 -9.88 -12.62 10.04
C GLY A 104 -10.45 -13.87 10.69
N ASN A 105 -11.63 -13.72 11.36
CA ASN A 105 -12.35 -14.79 12.03
C ASN A 105 -11.55 -15.52 13.15
N GLN A 106 -10.53 -14.87 13.73
CA GLN A 106 -9.72 -15.45 14.80
C GLN A 106 -10.23 -15.04 16.18
N PRO A 107 -10.33 -15.97 17.16
CA PRO A 107 -10.77 -15.65 18.51
C PRO A 107 -9.69 -14.96 19.35
N THR A 108 -8.46 -14.95 18.88
CA THR A 108 -7.31 -14.41 19.61
C THR A 108 -6.45 -13.61 18.65
N VAL A 109 -6.49 -12.30 18.77
CA VAL A 109 -5.70 -11.41 17.90
C VAL A 109 -4.92 -10.43 18.74
N TYR A 110 -3.62 -10.37 18.45
CA TYR A 110 -2.73 -9.36 18.98
C TYR A 110 -2.24 -8.48 17.87
N ILE A 111 -2.17 -7.18 18.13
CA ILE A 111 -1.65 -6.15 17.24
C ILE A 111 -0.57 -5.39 17.99
N ARG A 112 0.53 -5.15 17.32
CA ARG A 112 1.57 -4.27 17.87
C ARG A 112 2.06 -3.30 16.80
N PHE A 113 2.36 -2.10 17.26
CA PHE A 113 3.10 -1.11 16.51
C PHE A 113 4.56 -1.25 16.90
N ARG A 114 5.43 -1.50 15.95
CA ARG A 114 6.86 -1.71 16.20
C ARG A 114 7.70 -0.70 15.42
N TYR A 115 8.61 -0.10 16.14
CA TYR A 115 9.55 0.87 15.62
C TYR A 115 10.97 0.30 15.66
N VAL A 116 11.68 0.43 14.54
CA VAL A 116 13.11 0.08 14.43
C VAL A 116 13.86 1.29 13.92
N GLY A 117 14.82 1.77 14.67
CA GLY A 117 15.57 2.98 14.32
C GLY A 117 16.94 3.03 14.98
N ASN A 118 17.69 4.06 14.63
CA ASN A 118 18.96 4.37 15.25
C ASN A 118 19.15 5.89 15.22
N CYS A 119 18.89 6.54 16.35
CA CYS A 119 18.99 7.98 16.44
C CYS A 119 18.22 8.71 15.32
N ASP A 120 17.00 8.24 15.10
CA ASP A 120 16.03 8.77 14.15
C ASP A 120 15.15 9.81 14.84
N TYR A 121 14.15 10.33 14.13
CA TYR A 121 13.20 11.27 14.73
C TYR A 121 12.18 10.57 15.63
N SER A 122 10.91 10.55 15.24
CA SER A 122 9.86 9.97 16.07
C SER A 122 8.67 9.47 15.26
N TRP A 123 7.96 8.54 15.84
CA TRP A 123 6.70 8.02 15.37
C TRP A 123 5.64 8.13 16.46
N MET A 124 4.50 8.70 16.14
CA MET A 124 3.35 8.85 17.02
C MET A 124 2.17 8.08 16.42
N VAL A 125 1.46 7.34 17.25
CA VAL A 125 0.31 6.52 16.85
C VAL A 125 -0.84 6.74 17.83
N ASP A 126 -2.04 6.91 17.28
CA ASP A 126 -3.27 7.10 18.05
C ASP A 126 -4.49 6.56 17.29
N ASP A 127 -5.65 6.56 17.94
CA ASP A 127 -6.96 6.22 17.37
C ASP A 127 -6.99 4.86 16.63
N ALA A 128 -6.26 3.88 17.14
CA ALA A 128 -6.22 2.55 16.55
C ALA A 128 -7.54 1.81 16.69
N LYS A 129 -8.08 1.32 15.59
CA LYS A 129 -9.34 0.56 15.56
C LYS A 129 -9.32 -0.50 14.48
N ILE A 130 -10.03 -1.61 14.71
CA ILE A 130 -10.31 -2.61 13.68
C ILE A 130 -11.66 -2.28 13.06
N VAL A 131 -11.69 -2.26 11.74
CA VAL A 131 -12.90 -1.97 10.95
C VAL A 131 -13.14 -3.09 9.94
N PRO A 132 -14.39 -3.32 9.52
CA PRO A 132 -14.67 -4.22 8.40
C PRO A 132 -13.95 -3.76 7.12
N GLN A 133 -13.42 -4.72 6.38
CA GLN A 133 -12.86 -4.45 5.06
C GLN A 133 -14.00 -4.12 4.09
N PRO A 134 -13.86 -3.09 3.23
CA PRO A 134 -14.85 -2.80 2.21
C PRO A 134 -15.10 -4.01 1.29
N ASN A 135 -16.35 -4.23 0.89
CA ASN A 135 -16.67 -5.32 -0.04
C ASN A 135 -16.00 -5.13 -1.41
N ASN A 136 -16.01 -3.90 -1.90
CA ASN A 136 -15.46 -3.56 -3.21
C ASN A 136 -14.27 -2.63 -3.00
N ASP A 137 -13.09 -3.13 -3.29
CA ASP A 137 -11.84 -2.37 -3.25
C ASP A 137 -10.90 -2.92 -4.32
N MET A 138 -10.89 -2.23 -5.47
CA MET A 138 -10.03 -2.57 -6.60
C MET A 138 -8.91 -1.56 -6.70
N SER A 139 -7.70 -2.03 -6.84
CA SER A 139 -6.54 -1.16 -7.02
C SER A 139 -5.72 -1.53 -8.24
N ILE A 140 -5.15 -0.52 -8.88
CA ILE A 140 -4.12 -0.70 -9.92
C ILE A 140 -2.77 -0.76 -9.21
N VAL A 141 -2.11 -1.91 -9.31
CA VAL A 141 -0.80 -2.14 -8.67
C VAL A 141 0.32 -1.56 -9.52
N SER A 142 0.22 -1.76 -10.84
CA SER A 142 1.21 -1.24 -11.78
C SER A 142 0.62 -1.08 -13.18
N THR A 143 1.22 -0.20 -13.95
CA THR A 143 1.01 -0.08 -15.38
C THR A 143 2.35 -0.19 -16.09
N ALA A 144 2.39 -0.84 -17.23
CA ALA A 144 3.60 -0.97 -18.04
C ALA A 144 3.27 -0.94 -19.52
N THR A 145 4.18 -0.40 -20.31
CA THR A 145 4.16 -0.51 -21.76
C THR A 145 5.22 -1.53 -22.19
N THR A 146 4.87 -2.45 -23.06
CA THR A 146 5.79 -3.45 -23.57
C THR A 146 5.81 -3.41 -25.09
N ALA A 147 6.99 -3.63 -25.71
CA ALA A 147 7.04 -3.89 -27.14
C ALA A 147 6.47 -5.30 -27.40
N TRP A 148 5.67 -5.40 -28.46
CA TRP A 148 4.95 -6.64 -28.79
C TRP A 148 5.82 -7.70 -29.49
N ASP A 149 7.09 -7.70 -29.46
CA ASP A 149 7.88 -8.69 -30.18
C ASP A 149 8.21 -9.97 -29.39
N ASN A 150 7.62 -10.15 -28.21
CA ASN A 150 7.79 -11.32 -27.33
C ASN A 150 9.26 -11.70 -27.03
N ILE A 151 10.23 -10.92 -27.47
CA ILE A 151 11.66 -11.22 -27.43
C ILE A 151 12.41 -10.29 -26.47
N THR A 152 11.89 -9.09 -26.24
CA THR A 152 12.53 -8.12 -25.35
C THR A 152 11.49 -7.37 -24.53
N THR A 153 11.53 -7.57 -23.22
CA THR A 153 10.86 -6.68 -22.26
C THR A 153 11.60 -5.34 -22.26
N VAL A 154 11.33 -4.50 -23.24
CA VAL A 154 11.80 -3.13 -23.21
C VAL A 154 10.71 -2.30 -22.55
N THR A 155 10.94 -1.90 -21.32
CA THR A 155 10.12 -0.89 -20.64
C THR A 155 10.42 0.46 -21.30
N TYR A 156 9.49 0.96 -22.09
CA TYR A 156 9.63 2.25 -22.77
C TYR A 156 9.30 3.46 -21.88
N ASP A 157 9.42 3.35 -20.58
CA ASP A 157 9.07 4.40 -19.62
C ASP A 157 9.84 5.72 -19.78
N SER A 158 10.82 5.78 -20.70
CA SER A 158 11.68 6.94 -20.80
C SER A 158 12.09 7.39 -22.22
N LEU A 159 11.59 6.74 -23.27
CA LEU A 159 11.95 7.16 -24.63
C LEU A 159 10.85 8.05 -25.23
N PRO A 160 11.15 9.31 -25.56
CA PRO A 160 10.20 10.16 -26.26
C PRO A 160 9.90 9.59 -27.65
N TYR A 161 8.65 9.30 -27.92
CA TYR A 161 8.11 8.75 -29.17
C TYR A 161 8.48 9.56 -30.43
N THR A 162 8.91 10.80 -30.25
CA THR A 162 9.29 11.73 -31.33
C THR A 162 10.60 11.37 -32.04
N ILE A 163 11.30 10.32 -31.59
CA ILE A 163 12.61 9.95 -32.10
C ILE A 163 12.58 8.63 -32.92
N TYR A 164 11.44 7.93 -32.97
CA TYR A 164 11.34 6.67 -33.72
C TYR A 164 11.04 6.92 -35.18
N PRO A 165 11.80 6.32 -36.11
CA PRO A 165 11.41 6.30 -37.52
C PRO A 165 10.05 5.61 -37.69
N VAL A 166 9.19 6.18 -38.52
CA VAL A 166 7.84 5.63 -38.76
C VAL A 166 7.87 4.16 -39.20
N SER A 167 8.96 3.77 -39.90
CA SER A 167 9.19 2.38 -40.31
C SER A 167 9.50 1.39 -39.18
N GLU A 168 9.82 1.89 -38.01
CA GLU A 168 10.17 1.08 -36.83
C GLU A 168 9.08 1.10 -35.75
N ILE A 169 7.99 1.83 -35.99
CA ILE A 169 6.84 1.83 -35.07
C ILE A 169 6.22 0.44 -35.05
N ARG A 170 6.25 -0.18 -33.90
CA ARG A 170 5.66 -1.50 -33.65
C ARG A 170 4.44 -1.37 -32.74
N PRO A 171 3.51 -2.32 -32.75
CA PRO A 171 2.40 -2.34 -31.83
C PRO A 171 2.92 -2.29 -30.36
N LEU A 172 2.29 -1.46 -29.55
CA LEU A 172 2.57 -1.38 -28.12
C LEU A 172 1.59 -2.26 -27.35
N GLY A 173 2.12 -3.10 -26.48
CA GLY A 173 1.34 -3.75 -25.46
C GLY A 173 1.18 -2.79 -24.26
N LEU A 174 -0.05 -2.56 -23.85
CA LEU A 174 -0.39 -1.80 -22.64
C LEU A 174 -0.81 -2.81 -21.59
N ASN A 175 -0.05 -2.91 -20.51
CA ASN A 175 -0.30 -3.83 -19.42
C ASN A 175 -0.74 -3.08 -18.17
N MET A 176 -1.73 -3.63 -17.49
CA MET A 176 -2.20 -3.13 -16.20
C MET A 176 -2.34 -4.31 -15.24
N THR A 177 -1.73 -4.20 -14.07
CA THR A 177 -1.90 -5.16 -12.99
C THR A 177 -2.94 -4.64 -12.03
N VAL A 178 -4.02 -5.42 -11.86
CA VAL A 178 -5.15 -5.07 -10.99
C VAL A 178 -5.26 -6.12 -9.90
N THR A 179 -5.52 -5.67 -8.67
CA THR A 179 -5.80 -6.56 -7.54
C THR A 179 -7.13 -6.24 -6.90
N ASN A 180 -7.82 -7.28 -6.42
CA ASN A 180 -9.01 -7.14 -5.60
C ASN A 180 -8.59 -7.16 -4.12
N SER A 181 -8.59 -5.98 -3.50
CA SER A 181 -8.35 -5.81 -2.06
C SER A 181 -9.65 -5.79 -1.25
N GLY A 182 -10.79 -5.99 -1.90
CA GLY A 182 -12.11 -6.01 -1.27
C GLY A 182 -12.44 -7.34 -0.60
N ALA A 183 -13.42 -7.33 0.29
CA ALA A 183 -13.91 -8.51 1.00
C ALA A 183 -14.79 -9.41 0.11
N ALA A 184 -15.36 -8.88 -0.96
CA ALA A 184 -16.21 -9.62 -1.88
C ALA A 184 -15.47 -10.00 -3.17
N VAL A 185 -15.95 -11.04 -3.83
CA VAL A 185 -15.55 -11.37 -5.19
C VAL A 185 -16.02 -10.26 -6.12
N ALA A 186 -15.12 -9.69 -6.90
CA ALA A 186 -15.48 -8.77 -7.97
C ALA A 186 -15.91 -9.58 -9.20
N SER A 187 -17.22 -9.66 -9.45
CA SER A 187 -17.80 -10.55 -10.48
C SER A 187 -17.44 -10.12 -11.90
N ASP A 188 -17.40 -8.81 -12.13
CA ASP A 188 -17.16 -8.20 -13.44
C ASP A 188 -16.14 -7.08 -13.33
N VAL A 189 -14.89 -7.40 -13.65
CA VAL A 189 -13.82 -6.40 -13.63
C VAL A 189 -13.57 -5.90 -15.05
N THR A 190 -13.90 -4.65 -15.29
CA THR A 190 -13.65 -3.97 -16.56
C THR A 190 -12.46 -3.04 -16.40
N THR A 191 -11.48 -3.22 -17.24
CA THR A 191 -10.33 -2.31 -17.33
C THR A 191 -10.40 -1.54 -18.64
N THR A 192 -10.27 -0.22 -18.59
CA THR A 192 -10.25 0.64 -19.78
C THR A 192 -8.93 1.42 -19.80
N ILE A 193 -8.26 1.35 -20.94
CA ILE A 193 -7.06 2.12 -21.22
C ILE A 193 -7.42 3.18 -22.24
N THR A 194 -7.11 4.44 -21.93
CA THR A 194 -7.35 5.57 -22.84
C THR A 194 -6.03 6.34 -23.01
N THR A 195 -5.69 6.66 -24.24
CA THR A 195 -4.51 7.46 -24.55
C THR A 195 -4.91 8.89 -24.95
N SER A 196 -3.98 9.85 -24.85
CA SER A 196 -4.25 11.27 -25.12
C SER A 196 -4.65 11.57 -26.57
N ASP A 197 -4.36 10.66 -27.51
CA ASP A 197 -4.76 10.75 -28.91
C ASP A 197 -6.14 10.15 -29.22
N GLY A 198 -6.88 9.75 -28.16
CA GLY A 198 -8.24 9.27 -28.28
C GLY A 198 -8.39 7.76 -28.47
N TYR A 199 -7.32 6.99 -28.47
CA TYR A 199 -7.43 5.54 -28.43
C TYR A 199 -8.06 5.08 -27.13
N SER A 200 -8.98 4.12 -27.20
CA SER A 200 -9.58 3.48 -26.02
C SER A 200 -9.75 1.99 -26.26
N ALA A 201 -9.30 1.20 -25.32
CA ALA A 201 -9.50 -0.24 -25.31
C ALA A 201 -10.05 -0.69 -23.97
N THR A 202 -10.98 -1.63 -24.00
CA THR A 202 -11.64 -2.16 -22.80
C THR A 202 -11.52 -3.67 -22.78
N ASN A 203 -11.07 -4.19 -21.65
CA ASN A 203 -10.96 -5.62 -21.40
C ASN A 203 -11.85 -6.00 -20.19
N ASN A 204 -12.70 -7.01 -20.36
CA ASN A 204 -13.48 -7.59 -19.29
C ASN A 204 -12.82 -8.87 -18.81
N SER A 205 -12.62 -8.97 -17.51
CA SER A 205 -12.15 -10.19 -16.87
C SER A 205 -13.27 -10.87 -16.12
N GLY A 206 -13.18 -12.19 -16.03
CA GLY A 206 -13.99 -12.95 -15.12
C GLY A 206 -13.79 -12.56 -13.65
N PRO A 207 -14.44 -13.23 -12.72
CA PRO A 207 -14.39 -12.86 -11.30
C PRO A 207 -12.96 -12.88 -10.77
N LEU A 208 -12.65 -11.88 -9.96
CA LEU A 208 -11.44 -11.80 -9.14
C LEU A 208 -11.81 -12.04 -7.69
N ASN A 209 -11.32 -13.12 -7.11
CA ASN A 209 -11.47 -13.36 -5.69
C ASN A 209 -10.66 -12.35 -4.89
N GLN A 210 -10.90 -12.32 -3.60
CA GLN A 210 -10.09 -11.53 -2.67
C GLN A 210 -8.60 -11.92 -2.80
N THR A 211 -7.74 -10.92 -2.82
CA THR A 211 -6.29 -11.03 -3.02
C THR A 211 -5.83 -11.49 -4.40
N ASP A 212 -6.73 -11.87 -5.29
CA ASP A 212 -6.36 -12.19 -6.66
C ASP A 212 -5.74 -10.97 -7.35
N THR A 213 -4.67 -11.23 -8.07
CA THR A 213 -4.00 -10.23 -8.89
C THR A 213 -4.00 -10.72 -10.33
N VAL A 214 -4.39 -9.85 -11.25
CA VAL A 214 -4.42 -10.19 -12.68
C VAL A 214 -3.71 -9.14 -13.51
N ILE A 215 -2.95 -9.61 -14.50
CA ILE A 215 -2.33 -8.75 -15.50
C ILE A 215 -3.28 -8.68 -16.70
N ARG A 216 -3.58 -7.45 -17.13
CA ARG A 216 -4.36 -7.17 -18.33
C ARG A 216 -3.47 -6.57 -19.38
N SER A 217 -3.49 -7.14 -20.58
CA SER A 217 -2.71 -6.69 -21.72
C SER A 217 -3.65 -6.29 -22.85
N GLU A 218 -3.41 -5.12 -23.44
CA GLU A 218 -4.07 -4.67 -24.65
C GLU A 218 -3.01 -4.38 -25.70
N GLU A 219 -3.28 -4.85 -26.92
CA GLU A 219 -2.43 -4.57 -28.08
C GLU A 219 -2.98 -3.36 -28.84
N ARG A 220 -2.23 -2.26 -28.91
CA ARG A 220 -2.54 -1.19 -29.86
C ARG A 220 -1.93 -1.56 -31.21
N ARG A 221 -2.77 -1.95 -32.16
CA ARG A 221 -2.41 -2.01 -33.57
C ARG A 221 -2.60 -0.62 -34.16
N GLU A 222 -1.53 0.03 -34.54
CA GLU A 222 -1.66 1.19 -35.38
C GLU A 222 -2.27 0.74 -36.72
N GLY A 223 -3.56 1.09 -36.92
CA GLY A 223 -4.23 0.92 -38.18
C GLY A 223 -3.52 1.70 -39.26
N LYS A 224 -3.25 1.05 -40.39
CA LYS A 224 -2.90 1.69 -41.64
C LYS A 224 -3.84 2.87 -41.85
N GLU A 225 -3.31 4.06 -41.80
CA GLU A 225 -3.71 5.17 -42.65
C GLU A 225 -3.00 6.45 -42.22
N CYS A 226 -1.73 6.59 -42.62
CA CYS A 226 -1.20 7.89 -43.02
C CYS A 226 -1.31 7.97 -44.54
N ARG A 227 -2.34 8.65 -45.01
CA ARG A 227 -2.35 9.27 -46.35
C ARG A 227 -1.89 10.70 -46.24
#